data_fa2410e7dca65582bf47604acb5dbf55
#
_entry.id   fa2410e7dca65582bf47604acb5dbf55
#
_cell.length_a   1.000
_cell.length_b   1.000
_cell.length_c   1.000
_cell.angle_alpha   90.00
_cell.angle_beta   90.00
_cell.angle_gamma   90.00
#
_symmetry.space_group_name_H-M   'P 1'
#
loop_
_entity.id
_entity.type
_entity.pdbx_description
1 polymer ?
#
loop_
_entity_poly.entity_id
_entity_poly.type
_entity_poly.pdbx_seq_one_letter_code
_entity_poly.pdbx_strand_id
1 'polypeptide(L)'
;MSQVHKTKIVVSPWTVLLLAVFAAMGSPVLLAALLLAALCHELGHYVALRVFGAGVDAVYISAFGAELRLSDRPPLSYGQEILAVAAGPAANLLFSAVLSRCGKQMPELYIFAGAQLVLAFFNLLPVRPLDGGTLVWLLLAWRIDPFAADRGARWIGGIVTAALLLCSLWLLVRSGNPFLLLGVVGLGKSFWAEKGLVKRKETR
;
A
#
# COMPACT_ATOMS: atom_id res chain seq x y z
N MET A 1 -0.21 -35.26 6.22
CA MET A 1 -0.12 -34.37 7.40
C MET A 1 0.23 -32.99 6.91
N SER A 2 -0.73 -32.06 6.87
CA SER A 2 -0.50 -30.67 6.47
C SER A 2 0.28 -29.96 7.57
N GLN A 3 1.51 -29.60 7.29
CA GLN A 3 2.28 -28.70 8.14
C GLN A 3 1.53 -27.37 8.18
N VAL A 4 0.96 -27.04 9.33
CA VAL A 4 0.41 -25.71 9.58
C VAL A 4 1.60 -24.77 9.68
N HIS A 5 1.94 -24.13 8.55
CA HIS A 5 2.96 -23.07 8.53
C HIS A 5 2.44 -21.91 9.39
N LYS A 6 3.09 -21.70 10.54
CA LYS A 6 2.80 -20.54 11.39
C LYS A 6 3.28 -19.29 10.63
N THR A 7 2.36 -18.50 10.13
CA THR A 7 2.66 -17.20 9.51
C THR A 7 3.36 -16.31 10.54
N LYS A 8 4.59 -15.87 10.23
CA LYS A 8 5.33 -14.94 11.09
C LYS A 8 4.86 -13.51 10.81
N ILE A 9 4.44 -12.81 11.85
CA ILE A 9 4.12 -11.38 11.78
C ILE A 9 5.32 -10.61 12.34
N VAL A 10 5.91 -9.74 11.53
CA VAL A 10 7.03 -8.89 11.93
C VAL A 10 6.60 -7.43 11.74
N VAL A 11 6.60 -6.66 12.83
CA VAL A 11 6.22 -5.24 12.82
C VAL A 11 7.48 -4.39 12.89
N SER A 12 7.63 -3.43 11.98
CA SER A 12 8.74 -2.48 11.99
C SER A 12 8.65 -1.54 13.20
N PRO A 13 9.78 -1.23 13.89
CA PRO A 13 9.80 -0.23 14.95
C PRO A 13 9.30 1.15 14.50
N TRP A 14 9.52 1.52 13.23
CA TRP A 14 9.02 2.75 12.63
C TRP A 14 7.49 2.81 12.54
N THR A 15 6.85 1.67 12.33
CA THR A 15 5.38 1.56 12.36
C THR A 15 4.84 1.89 13.75
N VAL A 16 5.47 1.32 14.78
CA VAL A 16 5.09 1.54 16.18
C VAL A 16 5.27 3.02 16.54
N LEU A 17 6.40 3.63 16.14
CA LEU A 17 6.66 5.04 16.37
C LEU A 17 5.63 5.93 15.65
N LEU A 18 5.31 5.64 14.40
CA LEU A 18 4.32 6.39 13.63
C LEU A 18 2.93 6.32 14.30
N LEU A 19 2.51 5.12 14.70
CA LEU A 19 1.26 4.92 15.42
C LEU A 19 1.23 5.66 16.76
N ALA A 20 2.33 5.66 17.50
CA ALA A 20 2.44 6.38 18.77
C ALA A 20 2.32 7.91 18.57
N VAL A 21 2.96 8.45 17.53
CA VAL A 21 2.85 9.87 17.17
C VAL A 21 1.40 10.23 16.79
N PHE A 22 0.76 9.41 15.96
CA PHE A 22 -0.66 9.62 15.60
C PHE A 22 -1.58 9.51 16.82
N ALA A 23 -1.32 8.56 17.73
CA ALA A 23 -2.08 8.41 18.96
C ALA A 23 -1.93 9.62 19.89
N ALA A 24 -0.74 10.22 19.95
CA ALA A 24 -0.45 11.37 20.79
C ALA A 24 -1.01 12.71 20.24
N MET A 25 -1.08 12.84 18.91
CA MET A 25 -1.46 14.11 18.26
C MET A 25 -2.87 14.11 17.68
N GLY A 26 -3.52 12.95 17.55
CA GLY A 26 -4.77 12.80 16.81
C GLY A 26 -5.97 12.38 17.68
N SER A 27 -7.12 12.34 17.03
CA SER A 27 -8.33 11.76 17.60
C SER A 27 -8.22 10.23 17.67
N PRO A 28 -8.55 9.57 18.80
CA PRO A 28 -8.60 8.11 18.88
C PRO A 28 -9.50 7.47 17.82
N VAL A 29 -10.59 8.16 17.45
CA VAL A 29 -11.51 7.71 16.40
C VAL A 29 -10.84 7.69 15.03
N LEU A 30 -10.06 8.72 14.70
CA LEU A 30 -9.32 8.78 13.45
C LEU A 30 -8.25 7.68 13.39
N LEU A 31 -7.52 7.45 14.48
CA LEU A 31 -6.55 6.36 14.57
C LEU A 31 -7.22 4.99 14.35
N ALA A 32 -8.36 4.74 15.03
CA ALA A 32 -9.13 3.51 14.85
C ALA A 32 -9.61 3.35 13.39
N ALA A 33 -10.07 4.42 12.76
CA ALA A 33 -10.50 4.41 11.37
C ALA A 33 -9.35 4.07 10.40
N LEU A 34 -8.16 4.62 10.61
CA LEU A 34 -6.98 4.33 9.80
C LEU A 34 -6.49 2.89 9.98
N LEU A 35 -6.48 2.39 11.23
CA LEU A 35 -6.12 1.00 11.52
C LEU A 35 -7.11 0.01 10.89
N LEU A 36 -8.42 0.30 10.99
CA LEU A 36 -9.44 -0.52 10.35
C LEU A 36 -9.29 -0.48 8.82
N ALA A 37 -9.00 0.68 8.23
CA ALA A 37 -8.77 0.80 6.80
C ALA A 37 -7.57 -0.02 6.34
N ALA A 38 -6.46 0.04 7.08
CA ALA A 38 -5.27 -0.78 6.79
C ALA A 38 -5.58 -2.28 6.92
N LEU A 39 -6.29 -2.69 7.96
CA LEU A 39 -6.68 -4.10 8.15
C LEU A 39 -7.56 -4.61 7.00
N CYS A 40 -8.57 -3.84 6.58
CA CYS A 40 -9.44 -4.20 5.45
C CYS A 40 -8.65 -4.31 4.15
N HIS A 41 -7.70 -3.42 3.94
CA HIS A 41 -6.80 -3.41 2.79
C HIS A 41 -5.97 -4.71 2.71
N GLU A 42 -5.24 -5.02 3.77
CA GLU A 42 -4.40 -6.23 3.84
C GLU A 42 -5.22 -7.52 3.74
N LEU A 43 -6.42 -7.50 4.34
CA LEU A 43 -7.35 -8.63 4.23
C LEU A 43 -7.80 -8.84 2.79
N GLY A 44 -7.99 -7.78 2.01
CA GLY A 44 -8.30 -7.86 0.57
C GLY A 44 -7.23 -8.63 -0.20
N HIS A 45 -5.96 -8.27 -0.04
CA HIS A 45 -4.82 -8.99 -0.64
C HIS A 45 -4.75 -10.44 -0.18
N TYR A 46 -4.85 -10.67 1.14
CA TYR A 46 -4.77 -12.00 1.71
C TYR A 46 -5.86 -12.92 1.16
N VAL A 47 -7.11 -12.46 1.11
CA VAL A 47 -8.23 -13.25 0.57
C VAL A 47 -8.00 -13.60 -0.89
N ALA A 48 -7.59 -12.64 -1.72
CA ALA A 48 -7.32 -12.88 -3.14
C ALA A 48 -6.19 -13.90 -3.33
N LEU A 49 -5.08 -13.77 -2.60
CA LEU A 49 -3.97 -14.73 -2.63
C LEU A 49 -4.41 -16.13 -2.22
N ARG A 50 -5.25 -16.24 -1.18
CA ARG A 50 -5.79 -17.54 -0.74
C ARG A 50 -6.71 -18.17 -1.76
N VAL A 51 -7.55 -17.37 -2.45
CA VAL A 51 -8.42 -17.84 -3.53
C VAL A 51 -7.60 -18.40 -4.69
N PHE A 52 -6.48 -17.75 -5.02
CA PHE A 52 -5.55 -18.24 -6.06
C PHE A 52 -4.63 -19.38 -5.60
N GLY A 53 -4.80 -19.87 -4.37
CA GLY A 53 -4.04 -20.98 -3.82
C GLY A 53 -2.61 -20.62 -3.40
N ALA A 54 -2.28 -19.33 -3.35
CA ALA A 54 -0.98 -18.89 -2.84
C ALA A 54 -0.89 -19.13 -1.33
N GLY A 55 0.24 -19.67 -0.87
CA GLY A 55 0.57 -19.76 0.55
C GLY A 55 1.23 -18.47 1.01
N VAL A 56 0.90 -17.99 2.20
CA VAL A 56 1.55 -16.84 2.84
C VAL A 56 2.36 -17.35 4.02
N ASP A 57 3.68 -17.22 3.96
CA ASP A 57 4.60 -17.70 5.00
C ASP A 57 4.92 -16.63 6.04
N ALA A 58 4.95 -15.36 5.64
CA ALA A 58 5.20 -14.27 6.56
C ALA A 58 4.50 -12.98 6.11
N VAL A 59 4.11 -12.17 7.10
CA VAL A 59 3.57 -10.81 6.92
C VAL A 59 4.54 -9.85 7.60
N TYR A 60 5.14 -8.96 6.82
CA TYR A 60 6.02 -7.91 7.33
C TYR A 60 5.27 -6.58 7.32
N ILE A 61 4.96 -6.03 8.48
CA ILE A 61 4.27 -4.75 8.61
C ILE A 61 5.32 -3.64 8.73
N SER A 62 5.35 -2.74 7.76
CA SER A 62 6.20 -1.56 7.73
C SER A 62 5.37 -0.28 7.88
N ALA A 63 6.03 0.86 8.08
CA ALA A 63 5.36 2.17 8.15
C ALA A 63 4.64 2.56 6.84
N PHE A 64 4.95 1.90 5.73
CA PHE A 64 4.40 2.19 4.39
C PHE A 64 3.50 1.08 3.84
N GLY A 65 3.13 0.09 4.65
CA GLY A 65 2.26 -1.03 4.26
C GLY A 65 2.75 -2.37 4.77
N ALA A 66 2.05 -3.44 4.42
CA ALA A 66 2.45 -4.80 4.73
C ALA A 66 3.01 -5.49 3.46
N GLU A 67 4.07 -6.26 3.64
CA GLU A 67 4.66 -7.13 2.62
C GLU A 67 4.30 -8.57 2.94
N LEU A 68 3.54 -9.21 2.06
CA LEU A 68 3.17 -10.62 2.18
C LEU A 68 4.25 -11.47 1.48
N ARG A 69 5.01 -12.25 2.24
CA ARG A 69 5.92 -13.25 1.66
C ARG A 69 5.16 -14.51 1.31
N LEU A 70 5.14 -14.81 0.02
CA LEU A 70 4.54 -16.04 -0.51
C LEU A 70 5.47 -17.23 -0.26
N SER A 71 4.87 -18.40 -0.02
CA SER A 71 5.60 -19.67 0.08
C SER A 71 6.11 -20.13 -1.28
N ASP A 72 7.06 -21.08 -1.28
CA ASP A 72 7.67 -21.72 -2.47
C ASP A 72 6.65 -22.55 -3.30
N ARG A 73 5.57 -21.91 -3.71
CA ARG A 73 4.57 -22.49 -4.63
C ARG A 73 4.80 -21.96 -6.05
N PRO A 74 4.23 -22.62 -7.08
CA PRO A 74 4.36 -22.13 -8.43
C PRO A 74 3.92 -20.66 -8.51
N PRO A 75 4.65 -19.83 -9.28
CA PRO A 75 4.37 -18.41 -9.38
C PRO A 75 2.96 -18.19 -9.93
N LEU A 76 2.28 -17.16 -9.42
CA LEU A 76 0.99 -16.72 -9.93
C LEU A 76 1.15 -16.22 -11.38
N SER A 77 0.10 -16.37 -12.19
CA SER A 77 0.06 -15.71 -13.49
C SER A 77 -0.07 -14.18 -13.31
N TYR A 78 0.36 -13.42 -14.32
CA TYR A 78 0.23 -11.95 -14.29
C TYR A 78 -1.20 -11.48 -13.97
N GLY A 79 -2.22 -12.16 -14.54
CA GLY A 79 -3.62 -11.85 -14.26
C GLY A 79 -4.00 -12.07 -12.79
N GLN A 80 -3.55 -13.16 -12.18
CA GLN A 80 -3.76 -13.46 -10.77
C GLN A 80 -3.04 -12.46 -9.86
N GLU A 81 -1.80 -12.08 -10.20
CA GLU A 81 -1.05 -11.07 -9.46
C GLU A 81 -1.72 -9.70 -9.54
N ILE A 82 -2.20 -9.28 -10.72
CA ILE A 82 -2.94 -8.03 -10.90
C ILE A 82 -4.19 -8.02 -10.01
N LEU A 83 -4.97 -9.10 -10.04
CA LEU A 83 -6.18 -9.21 -9.21
C LEU A 83 -5.85 -9.23 -7.72
N ALA A 84 -4.79 -9.92 -7.32
CA ALA A 84 -4.36 -9.96 -5.93
C ALA A 84 -3.91 -8.57 -5.43
N VAL A 85 -3.13 -7.83 -6.24
CA VAL A 85 -2.69 -6.47 -5.87
C VAL A 85 -3.85 -5.47 -5.91
N ALA A 86 -4.81 -5.61 -6.84
CA ALA A 86 -5.97 -4.74 -6.89
C ALA A 86 -6.98 -5.00 -5.76
N ALA A 87 -6.95 -6.17 -5.14
CA ALA A 87 -7.93 -6.59 -4.13
C ALA A 87 -7.88 -5.76 -2.85
N GLY A 88 -6.70 -5.27 -2.43
CA GLY A 88 -6.56 -4.37 -1.29
C GLY A 88 -7.33 -3.06 -1.47
N PRO A 89 -6.97 -2.25 -2.49
CA PRO A 89 -7.71 -1.03 -2.81
C PRO A 89 -9.20 -1.28 -3.07
N ALA A 90 -9.55 -2.38 -3.75
CA ALA A 90 -10.95 -2.73 -4.01
C ALA A 90 -11.73 -3.01 -2.72
N ALA A 91 -11.12 -3.70 -1.75
CA ALA A 91 -11.71 -3.92 -0.44
C ALA A 91 -11.99 -2.59 0.27
N ASN A 92 -11.02 -1.67 0.29
CA ASN A 92 -11.24 -0.35 0.86
C ASN A 92 -12.38 0.43 0.17
N LEU A 93 -12.46 0.43 -1.16
CA LEU A 93 -13.55 1.08 -1.89
C LEU A 93 -14.90 0.47 -1.54
N LEU A 94 -14.98 -0.86 -1.46
CA LEU A 94 -16.19 -1.57 -1.08
C LEU A 94 -16.63 -1.20 0.35
N PHE A 95 -15.69 -1.27 1.32
CA PHE A 95 -15.99 -0.91 2.71
C PHE A 95 -16.36 0.57 2.85
N SER A 96 -15.70 1.48 2.11
CA SER A 96 -16.08 2.89 2.09
C SER A 96 -17.54 3.07 1.63
N ALA A 97 -17.94 2.38 0.55
CA ALA A 97 -19.30 2.48 0.04
C ALA A 97 -20.33 1.94 1.04
N VAL A 98 -20.05 0.81 1.70
CA VAL A 98 -20.93 0.23 2.74
C VAL A 98 -21.05 1.17 3.94
N LEU A 99 -19.91 1.63 4.49
CA LEU A 99 -19.90 2.52 5.65
C LEU A 99 -20.58 3.87 5.37
N SER A 100 -20.42 4.42 4.15
CA SER A 100 -21.10 5.66 3.74
C SER A 100 -22.63 5.52 3.71
N ARG A 101 -23.14 4.34 3.33
CA ARG A 101 -24.60 4.07 3.37
C ARG A 101 -25.12 3.96 4.80
N CYS A 102 -24.36 3.29 5.68
CA CYS A 102 -24.70 3.18 7.10
C CYS A 102 -24.53 4.51 7.83
N GLY A 103 -23.63 5.39 7.37
CA GLY A 103 -23.38 6.72 7.93
C GLY A 103 -24.60 7.66 7.94
N LYS A 104 -25.63 7.38 7.12
CA LYS A 104 -26.90 8.11 7.19
C LYS A 104 -27.61 7.96 8.53
N GLN A 105 -27.39 6.83 9.20
CA GLN A 105 -27.98 6.54 10.52
C GLN A 105 -26.99 6.81 11.67
N MET A 106 -25.68 6.70 11.39
CA MET A 106 -24.59 6.85 12.35
C MET A 106 -23.49 7.73 11.73
N PRO A 107 -23.55 9.05 11.90
CA PRO A 107 -22.64 10.02 11.24
C PRO A 107 -21.14 9.76 11.47
N GLU A 108 -20.79 9.14 12.61
CA GLU A 108 -19.41 8.78 12.93
C GLU A 108 -18.79 7.83 11.90
N LEU A 109 -19.61 7.00 11.23
CA LEU A 109 -19.15 6.06 10.20
C LEU A 109 -18.59 6.77 8.96
N TYR A 110 -18.92 8.05 8.74
CA TYR A 110 -18.30 8.82 7.64
C TYR A 110 -16.79 9.02 7.83
N ILE A 111 -16.30 9.07 9.09
CA ILE A 111 -14.85 9.14 9.36
C ILE A 111 -14.18 7.83 8.90
N PHE A 112 -14.79 6.70 9.21
CA PHE A 112 -14.30 5.39 8.79
C PHE A 112 -14.38 5.20 7.28
N ALA A 113 -15.49 5.63 6.66
CA ALA A 113 -15.65 5.60 5.21
C ALA A 113 -14.60 6.47 4.50
N GLY A 114 -14.35 7.67 5.03
CA GLY A 114 -13.32 8.58 4.52
C GLY A 114 -11.93 8.00 4.63
N ALA A 115 -11.58 7.37 5.76
CA ALA A 115 -10.27 6.71 5.94
C ALA A 115 -10.06 5.58 4.92
N GLN A 116 -11.09 4.77 4.68
CA GLN A 116 -11.06 3.71 3.65
C GLN A 116 -10.80 4.30 2.26
N LEU A 117 -11.53 5.36 1.90
CA LEU A 117 -11.43 6.00 0.60
C LEU A 117 -10.05 6.63 0.37
N VAL A 118 -9.54 7.36 1.37
CA VAL A 118 -8.21 7.98 1.32
C VAL A 118 -7.13 6.92 1.16
N LEU A 119 -7.20 5.82 1.92
CA LEU A 119 -6.21 4.74 1.82
C LEU A 119 -6.26 4.05 0.46
N ALA A 120 -7.46 3.82 -0.10
CA ALA A 120 -7.61 3.24 -1.44
C ALA A 120 -6.94 4.11 -2.51
N PHE A 121 -7.23 5.41 -2.54
CA PHE A 121 -6.63 6.32 -3.52
C PHE A 121 -5.13 6.49 -3.33
N PHE A 122 -4.67 6.55 -2.08
CA PHE A 122 -3.24 6.63 -1.79
C PHE A 122 -2.50 5.40 -2.32
N ASN A 123 -3.00 4.19 -2.04
CA ASN A 123 -2.37 2.95 -2.52
C ASN A 123 -2.48 2.77 -4.03
N LEU A 124 -3.45 3.39 -4.71
CA LEU A 124 -3.55 3.38 -6.18
C LEU A 124 -2.62 4.38 -6.88
N LEU A 125 -1.87 5.20 -6.15
CA LEU A 125 -0.85 6.06 -6.77
C LEU A 125 0.18 5.20 -7.50
N PRO A 126 0.55 5.54 -8.75
CA PRO A 126 1.46 4.73 -9.57
C PRO A 126 2.92 4.92 -9.16
N VAL A 127 3.21 4.74 -7.87
CA VAL A 127 4.53 4.91 -7.24
C VAL A 127 4.84 3.68 -6.39
N ARG A 128 5.92 2.96 -6.69
CA ARG A 128 6.39 1.89 -5.79
C ARG A 128 6.91 2.50 -4.48
N PRO A 129 6.67 1.88 -3.34
CA PRO A 129 6.18 0.51 -3.08
C PRO A 129 4.64 0.35 -3.02
N LEU A 130 3.84 1.35 -3.41
CA LEU A 130 2.38 1.27 -3.36
C LEU A 130 1.81 0.30 -4.40
N ASP A 131 0.57 -0.18 -4.18
CA ASP A 131 -0.09 -1.13 -5.07
C ASP A 131 -0.25 -0.60 -6.49
N GLY A 132 -0.60 0.69 -6.64
CA GLY A 132 -0.71 1.34 -7.94
C GLY A 132 0.58 1.30 -8.75
N GLY A 133 1.74 1.46 -8.09
CA GLY A 133 3.04 1.30 -8.74
C GLY A 133 3.31 -0.15 -9.17
N THR A 134 2.92 -1.11 -8.34
CA THR A 134 3.01 -2.54 -8.64
C THR A 134 2.05 -2.94 -9.76
N LEU A 135 0.80 -2.43 -9.75
CA LEU A 135 -0.17 -2.64 -10.82
C LEU A 135 0.33 -2.11 -12.16
N VAL A 136 0.89 -0.89 -12.19
CA VAL A 136 1.47 -0.31 -13.41
C VAL A 136 2.58 -1.21 -13.95
N TRP A 137 3.48 -1.68 -13.09
CA TRP A 137 4.54 -2.59 -13.50
C TRP A 137 3.99 -3.91 -14.05
N LEU A 138 3.05 -4.56 -13.37
CA LEU A 138 2.44 -5.83 -13.79
C LEU A 138 1.72 -5.69 -15.14
N LEU A 139 0.95 -4.61 -15.32
CA LEU A 139 0.24 -4.33 -16.57
C LEU A 139 1.20 -4.11 -17.74
N LEU A 140 2.31 -3.42 -17.51
CA LEU A 140 3.34 -3.24 -18.50
C LEU A 140 4.08 -4.56 -18.77
N ALA A 141 4.51 -5.30 -17.74
CA ALA A 141 5.23 -6.57 -17.87
C ALA A 141 4.39 -7.66 -18.56
N TRP A 142 3.08 -7.59 -18.44
CA TRP A 142 2.18 -8.49 -19.18
C TRP A 142 2.15 -8.22 -20.68
N ARG A 143 2.50 -7.01 -21.12
CA ARG A 143 2.42 -6.59 -22.53
C ARG A 143 3.76 -6.44 -23.22
N ILE A 144 4.80 -6.14 -22.44
CA ILE A 144 6.15 -5.86 -22.93
C ILE A 144 7.19 -6.61 -22.08
N ASP A 145 8.44 -6.54 -22.48
CA ASP A 145 9.56 -7.10 -21.73
C ASP A 145 9.62 -6.55 -20.28
N PRO A 146 9.86 -7.41 -19.26
CA PRO A 146 9.92 -7.00 -17.85
C PRO A 146 10.93 -5.88 -17.55
N PHE A 147 12.07 -5.82 -18.24
CA PHE A 147 13.06 -4.75 -18.07
C PHE A 147 12.56 -3.40 -18.60
N ALA A 148 11.85 -3.42 -19.74
CA ALA A 148 11.21 -2.23 -20.29
C ALA A 148 10.05 -1.79 -19.40
N ALA A 149 9.25 -2.73 -18.87
CA ALA A 149 8.18 -2.48 -17.94
C ALA A 149 8.69 -1.81 -16.64
N ASP A 150 9.80 -2.32 -16.08
CA ASP A 150 10.41 -1.75 -14.89
C ASP A 150 10.91 -0.30 -15.13
N ARG A 151 11.50 -0.05 -16.29
CA ARG A 151 11.92 1.29 -16.70
C ARG A 151 10.72 2.25 -16.84
N GLY A 152 9.66 1.80 -17.51
CA GLY A 152 8.42 2.58 -17.68
C GLY A 152 7.74 2.89 -16.34
N ALA A 153 7.56 1.90 -15.48
CA ALA A 153 6.96 2.07 -14.16
C ALA A 153 7.78 3.05 -13.28
N ARG A 154 9.11 2.98 -13.33
CA ARG A 154 9.99 3.94 -12.64
C ARG A 154 9.84 5.37 -13.16
N TRP A 155 9.74 5.56 -14.46
CA TRP A 155 9.52 6.90 -15.02
C TRP A 155 8.18 7.48 -14.56
N ILE A 156 7.10 6.71 -14.67
CA ILE A 156 5.76 7.11 -14.21
C ILE A 156 5.79 7.45 -12.71
N GLY A 157 6.33 6.54 -11.87
CA GLY A 157 6.44 6.76 -10.44
C GLY A 157 7.30 7.96 -10.08
N GLY A 158 8.40 8.20 -10.81
CA GLY A 158 9.26 9.37 -10.63
C GLY A 158 8.54 10.69 -10.92
N ILE A 159 7.79 10.75 -12.02
CA ILE A 159 7.00 11.95 -12.40
C ILE A 159 5.94 12.24 -11.33
N VAL A 160 5.20 11.19 -10.91
CA VAL A 160 4.15 11.35 -9.89
C VAL A 160 4.75 11.75 -8.53
N THR A 161 5.86 11.15 -8.12
CA THR A 161 6.55 11.55 -6.88
C THR A 161 7.02 13.00 -6.94
N ALA A 162 7.58 13.45 -8.06
CA ALA A 162 7.98 14.85 -8.25
C ALA A 162 6.78 15.80 -8.19
N ALA A 163 5.66 15.45 -8.84
CA ALA A 163 4.43 16.25 -8.79
C ALA A 163 3.87 16.34 -7.35
N LEU A 164 3.87 15.23 -6.60
CA LEU A 164 3.46 15.21 -5.20
C LEU A 164 4.39 16.05 -4.31
N LEU A 165 5.69 16.04 -4.56
CA LEU A 165 6.66 16.89 -3.84
C LEU A 165 6.40 18.38 -4.11
N LEU A 166 6.16 18.78 -5.35
CA LEU A 166 5.84 20.16 -5.68
C LEU A 166 4.52 20.59 -5.04
N CYS A 167 3.49 19.75 -5.10
CA CYS A 167 2.20 19.99 -4.46
C CYS A 167 2.33 20.12 -2.93
N SER A 168 3.10 19.22 -2.30
CA SER A 168 3.32 19.25 -0.86
C SER A 168 4.12 20.46 -0.39
N LEU A 169 5.09 20.91 -1.19
CA LEU A 169 5.85 22.12 -0.91
C LEU A 169 4.97 23.38 -1.05
N TRP A 170 4.14 23.42 -2.10
CA TRP A 170 3.17 24.52 -2.27
C TRP A 170 2.18 24.57 -1.09
N LEU A 171 1.69 23.41 -0.64
CA LEU A 171 0.78 23.32 0.49
C LEU A 171 1.47 23.74 1.80
N LEU A 172 2.73 23.37 2.01
CA LEU A 172 3.53 23.80 3.16
C LEU A 172 3.63 25.33 3.23
N VAL A 173 3.92 25.98 2.10
CA VAL A 173 4.03 27.44 2.01
C VAL A 173 2.69 28.11 2.28
N ARG A 174 1.59 27.51 1.83
CA ARG A 174 0.24 28.09 1.98
C ARG A 174 -0.39 27.86 3.35
N SER A 175 -0.23 26.68 3.94
CA SER A 175 -0.94 26.27 5.16
C SER A 175 -0.02 26.06 6.36
N GLY A 176 1.30 26.10 6.19
CA GLY A 176 2.28 25.78 7.22
C GLY A 176 2.27 24.30 7.68
N ASN A 177 1.52 23.43 7.01
CA ASN A 177 1.34 22.04 7.43
C ASN A 177 2.39 21.13 6.77
N PRO A 178 3.35 20.55 7.54
CA PRO A 178 4.45 19.75 6.99
C PRO A 178 4.06 18.28 6.77
N PHE A 179 2.91 17.80 7.22
CA PHE A 179 2.58 16.37 7.25
C PHE A 179 2.58 15.71 5.86
N LEU A 180 2.01 16.39 4.85
CA LEU A 180 2.03 15.86 3.49
C LEU A 180 3.45 15.77 2.94
N LEU A 181 4.29 16.77 3.20
CA LEU A 181 5.69 16.79 2.76
C LEU A 181 6.47 15.64 3.40
N LEU A 182 6.30 15.39 4.71
CA LEU A 182 6.95 14.28 5.40
C LEU A 182 6.54 12.93 4.82
N GLY A 183 5.26 12.73 4.52
CA GLY A 183 4.74 11.52 3.87
C GLY A 183 5.36 11.31 2.48
N VAL A 184 5.38 12.36 1.65
CA VAL A 184 5.93 12.29 0.28
C VAL A 184 7.45 12.09 0.27
N VAL A 185 8.19 12.71 1.21
CA VAL A 185 9.63 12.46 1.38
C VAL A 185 9.90 11.01 1.79
N GLY A 186 9.07 10.46 2.70
CA GLY A 186 9.14 9.04 3.08
C GLY A 186 8.91 8.12 1.88
N LEU A 187 7.87 8.38 1.09
CA LEU A 187 7.56 7.65 -0.13
C LEU A 187 8.72 7.75 -1.15
N GLY A 188 9.28 8.94 -1.34
CA GLY A 188 10.44 9.16 -2.21
C GLY A 188 11.66 8.36 -1.77
N LYS A 189 11.97 8.31 -0.47
CA LYS A 189 13.07 7.48 0.06
C LYS A 189 12.84 5.99 -0.24
N SER A 190 11.63 5.48 -0.04
CA SER A 190 11.28 4.08 -0.35
C SER A 190 11.43 3.78 -1.84
N PHE A 191 10.97 4.68 -2.70
CA PHE A 191 11.11 4.60 -4.14
C PHE A 191 12.59 4.55 -4.59
N TRP A 192 13.48 5.34 -3.96
CA TRP A 192 14.93 5.32 -4.26
C TRP A 192 15.65 4.12 -3.66
N ALA A 193 15.24 3.62 -2.50
CA ALA A 193 15.84 2.45 -1.86
C ALA A 193 15.63 1.19 -2.72
N GLU A 194 14.48 1.04 -3.38
CA GLU A 194 14.19 -0.07 -4.27
C GLU A 194 15.14 -0.11 -5.49
N LYS A 195 15.57 1.05 -6.00
CA LYS A 195 16.61 1.14 -7.04
C LYS A 195 17.93 0.47 -6.65
N GLY A 196 18.31 0.54 -5.39
CA GLY A 196 19.55 -0.06 -4.88
C GLY A 196 19.51 -1.58 -4.82
N LEU A 197 18.34 -2.17 -4.58
CA LEU A 197 18.15 -3.62 -4.47
C LEU A 197 18.17 -4.31 -5.84
N VAL A 198 17.60 -3.70 -6.87
CA VAL A 198 17.61 -4.24 -8.24
C VAL A 198 19.04 -4.24 -8.78
N LYS A 199 19.80 -3.14 -8.63
CA LYS A 199 21.21 -3.07 -9.03
C LYS A 199 22.11 -4.13 -8.37
N ARG A 200 21.79 -4.50 -7.13
CA ARG A 200 22.56 -5.50 -6.36
C ARG A 200 22.30 -6.95 -6.82
N LYS A 201 21.12 -7.21 -7.45
CA LYS A 201 20.79 -8.53 -8.02
C LYS A 201 21.40 -8.73 -9.42
N GLU A 202 21.64 -7.66 -10.18
CA GLU A 202 22.29 -7.70 -11.50
C GLU A 202 23.81 -7.91 -11.42
N THR A 203 24.45 -7.66 -10.26
CA THR A 203 25.90 -7.77 -10.06
C THR A 203 26.31 -9.06 -9.33
N ARG A 204 25.41 -10.01 -9.13
CA ARG A 204 25.68 -11.35 -8.59
C ARG A 204 25.25 -12.45 -9.57
#